data_7d4aacf1f9e3b0b4909d39e327342b6d
#
_entry.id   7d4aacf1f9e3b0b4909d39e327342b6d
#
_cell.length_a   1.000
_cell.length_b   1.000
_cell.length_c   1.000
_cell.angle_alpha   90.00
_cell.angle_beta   90.00
_cell.angle_gamma   90.00
#
_symmetry.space_group_name_H-M   'P 1'
#
loop_
_entity.id
_entity.type
_entity.pdbx_description
1 polymer ?
#
loop_
_entity_poly.entity_id
_entity_poly.type
_entity_poly.pdbx_seq_one_letter_code
_entity_poly.pdbx_strand_id
1 'polypeptide(L)'
;MNDTFMKTRPVFPLLLSMALPNVISMLVNSLYNIVDSLFVAQISEQAMTALSLVFPIQNFVNAVAIGFGIGINAQIALYLGAGDHENANRAATHGMMFSLLHGVLGMVLCIAIMPGFLRRFTTDPTLVDMGVTYSTIVFLFSLVNMADLAFEKIFQSVGRMNVAMVALITGCVTNIALDPVLIFGLGPVPALGIAGAALATGIGQAVSLVVYLYVYCTTEVAVRFSRRCLRFDAALDGKLYAIGVPAILNLALPSLLVTFLNGLLAVYSQSYVTVLGIYYKLQTFLYLPANGIVQGMRPLVGYNYGAREHGRVSRLYNLTLGLSAGIMAIGTLLCLTIAGPLMGLFTSNSETIAIGQTALRIICLGFIVSAVSTTSSGALEGLGKGVPSLVISLCRYIIFIMPIAWVLCGRMGPTGVWHAFWITEALSAVIAYAVYHKAVHQK
;
A
#
# COMPACT_ATOMS: atom_id res chain seq x y z
N MET A 1 22.08 -16.49 11.47
CA MET A 1 22.32 -16.01 10.09
C MET A 1 22.95 -14.62 10.15
N ASN A 2 23.96 -14.35 9.34
CA ASN A 2 24.69 -13.09 9.42
C ASN A 2 23.88 -11.97 8.72
N ASP A 3 23.18 -11.12 9.48
CA ASP A 3 22.41 -9.96 9.02
C ASP A 3 23.30 -8.79 8.58
N THR A 4 24.62 -8.92 8.78
CA THR A 4 25.61 -7.90 8.40
C THR A 4 25.69 -7.66 6.88
N PHE A 5 25.10 -8.55 6.05
CA PHE A 5 25.09 -8.36 4.59
C PHE A 5 24.43 -7.02 4.17
N MET A 6 23.48 -6.50 4.98
CA MET A 6 22.81 -5.24 4.70
C MET A 6 23.75 -4.03 4.79
N LYS A 7 24.86 -4.14 5.57
CA LYS A 7 25.88 -3.08 5.65
C LYS A 7 27.14 -3.38 4.85
N THR A 8 27.39 -4.64 4.47
CA THR A 8 28.67 -5.02 3.83
C THR A 8 28.58 -5.15 2.31
N ARG A 9 27.44 -5.60 1.77
CA ARG A 9 27.28 -5.77 0.31
C ARG A 9 27.31 -4.43 -0.42
N PRO A 10 27.74 -4.40 -1.71
CA PRO A 10 27.62 -3.21 -2.56
C PRO A 10 26.17 -2.71 -2.62
N VAL A 11 25.98 -1.38 -2.51
CA VAL A 11 24.65 -0.78 -2.28
C VAL A 11 23.67 -1.03 -3.43
N PHE A 12 24.11 -0.91 -4.69
CA PHE A 12 23.21 -1.07 -5.85
C PHE A 12 22.69 -2.50 -6.01
N PRO A 13 23.51 -3.57 -6.04
CA PRO A 13 23.00 -4.94 -6.08
C PRO A 13 22.16 -5.30 -4.86
N LEU A 14 22.51 -4.77 -3.69
CA LEU A 14 21.75 -4.98 -2.46
C LEU A 14 20.35 -4.37 -2.58
N LEU A 15 20.25 -3.11 -3.02
CA LEU A 15 18.96 -2.44 -3.24
C LEU A 15 18.09 -3.22 -4.25
N LEU A 16 18.66 -3.65 -5.38
CA LEU A 16 17.92 -4.43 -6.38
C LEU A 16 17.44 -5.78 -5.83
N SER A 17 18.28 -6.48 -5.04
CA SER A 17 17.89 -7.77 -4.43
C SER A 17 16.72 -7.65 -3.47
N MET A 18 16.50 -6.46 -2.89
CA MET A 18 15.37 -6.17 -2.01
C MET A 18 14.17 -5.59 -2.77
N ALA A 19 14.43 -4.78 -3.79
CA ALA A 19 13.39 -4.09 -4.55
C ALA A 19 12.68 -5.00 -5.55
N LEU A 20 13.40 -5.83 -6.31
CA LEU A 20 12.81 -6.68 -7.35
C LEU A 20 11.75 -7.64 -6.81
N PRO A 21 11.96 -8.38 -5.70
CA PRO A 21 10.91 -9.21 -5.13
C PRO A 21 9.66 -8.41 -4.74
N ASN A 22 9.83 -7.18 -4.21
CA ASN A 22 8.69 -6.33 -3.88
C ASN A 22 7.94 -5.84 -5.11
N VAL A 23 8.63 -5.44 -6.18
CA VAL A 23 8.01 -5.04 -7.45
C VAL A 23 7.20 -6.20 -8.02
N ILE A 24 7.77 -7.41 -8.03
CA ILE A 24 7.08 -8.63 -8.50
C ILE A 24 5.84 -8.91 -7.62
N SER A 25 5.99 -8.84 -6.28
CA SER A 25 4.88 -9.02 -5.34
C SER A 25 3.74 -8.06 -5.60
N MET A 26 4.05 -6.76 -5.76
CA MET A 26 3.05 -5.73 -6.03
C MET A 26 2.36 -5.95 -7.39
N LEU A 27 3.11 -6.36 -8.41
CA LEU A 27 2.55 -6.68 -9.74
C LEU A 27 1.58 -7.87 -9.65
N VAL A 28 2.00 -8.96 -9.02
CA VAL A 28 1.17 -10.15 -8.83
C VAL A 28 -0.09 -9.82 -8.03
N ASN A 29 0.05 -9.03 -6.95
CA ASN A 29 -1.09 -8.59 -6.15
C ASN A 29 -2.07 -7.72 -6.95
N SER A 30 -1.57 -6.85 -7.83
CA SER A 30 -2.43 -6.03 -8.70
C SER A 30 -3.17 -6.89 -9.72
N LEU A 31 -2.49 -7.86 -10.34
CA LEU A 31 -3.11 -8.81 -11.28
C LEU A 31 -4.15 -9.70 -10.58
N TYR A 32 -3.82 -10.21 -9.40
CA TYR A 32 -4.75 -10.98 -8.58
C TYR A 32 -6.04 -10.20 -8.31
N ASN A 33 -5.95 -8.94 -7.85
CA ASN A 33 -7.14 -8.11 -7.59
C ASN A 33 -8.03 -7.92 -8.84
N ILE A 34 -7.43 -7.85 -10.02
CA ILE A 34 -8.19 -7.77 -11.29
C ILE A 34 -8.91 -9.08 -11.55
N VAL A 35 -8.22 -10.22 -11.41
CA VAL A 35 -8.78 -11.55 -11.68
C VAL A 35 -9.91 -11.87 -10.71
N ASP A 36 -9.73 -11.62 -9.41
CA ASP A 36 -10.76 -11.78 -8.37
C ASP A 36 -12.02 -10.95 -8.72
N SER A 37 -11.83 -9.68 -9.07
CA SER A 37 -12.94 -8.81 -9.49
C SER A 37 -13.66 -9.31 -10.75
N LEU A 38 -12.95 -9.92 -11.71
CA LEU A 38 -13.54 -10.52 -12.90
C LEU A 38 -14.42 -11.73 -12.56
N PHE A 39 -13.99 -12.59 -11.62
CA PHE A 39 -14.81 -13.73 -11.18
C PHE A 39 -16.06 -13.25 -10.43
N VAL A 40 -15.94 -12.25 -9.55
CA VAL A 40 -17.11 -11.67 -8.86
C VAL A 40 -18.09 -11.01 -9.86
N ALA A 41 -17.59 -10.33 -10.88
CA ALA A 41 -18.43 -9.74 -11.92
C ALA A 41 -19.25 -10.78 -12.71
N GLN A 42 -18.74 -12.03 -12.82
CA GLN A 42 -19.47 -13.12 -13.48
C GLN A 42 -20.61 -13.70 -12.63
N ILE A 43 -20.64 -13.43 -11.31
CA ILE A 43 -21.76 -13.85 -10.45
C ILE A 43 -23.01 -13.05 -10.82
N SER A 44 -22.94 -11.74 -10.64
CA SER A 44 -23.99 -10.78 -11.00
C SER A 44 -23.46 -9.35 -10.87
N GLU A 45 -24.17 -8.40 -11.50
CA GLU A 45 -23.91 -6.97 -11.31
C GLU A 45 -24.14 -6.53 -9.85
N GLN A 46 -25.12 -7.14 -9.19
CA GLN A 46 -25.39 -6.92 -7.76
C GLN A 46 -24.24 -7.36 -6.86
N ALA A 47 -23.61 -8.51 -7.15
CA ALA A 47 -22.44 -8.99 -6.41
C ALA A 47 -21.26 -7.99 -6.52
N MET A 48 -21.01 -7.47 -7.72
CA MET A 48 -19.99 -6.45 -7.96
C MET A 48 -20.28 -5.14 -7.21
N THR A 49 -21.55 -4.74 -7.17
CA THR A 49 -21.99 -3.56 -6.42
C THR A 49 -21.81 -3.76 -4.92
N ALA A 50 -22.19 -4.94 -4.39
CA ALA A 50 -22.01 -5.27 -3.00
C ALA A 50 -20.53 -5.25 -2.59
N LEU A 51 -19.63 -5.86 -3.41
CA LEU A 51 -18.18 -5.81 -3.21
C LEU A 51 -17.67 -4.36 -3.16
N SER A 52 -18.12 -3.52 -4.08
CA SER A 52 -17.72 -2.11 -4.16
C SER A 52 -18.13 -1.32 -2.92
N LEU A 53 -19.28 -1.62 -2.32
CA LEU A 53 -19.73 -0.99 -1.08
C LEU A 53 -18.93 -1.45 0.15
N VAL A 54 -18.45 -2.71 0.18
CA VAL A 54 -17.62 -3.25 1.27
C VAL A 54 -16.17 -2.76 1.17
N PHE A 55 -15.69 -2.55 -0.03
CA PHE A 55 -14.28 -2.24 -0.33
C PHE A 55 -13.67 -1.10 0.52
N PRO A 56 -14.32 0.05 0.78
CA PRO A 56 -13.73 1.12 1.59
C PRO A 56 -13.34 0.67 3.01
N ILE A 57 -14.19 -0.12 3.66
CA ILE A 57 -13.93 -0.63 5.02
C ILE A 57 -12.82 -1.69 4.98
N GLN A 58 -12.85 -2.59 4.00
CA GLN A 58 -11.81 -3.59 3.81
C GLN A 58 -10.44 -2.92 3.54
N ASN A 59 -10.41 -1.89 2.70
CA ASN A 59 -9.20 -1.12 2.42
C ASN A 59 -8.68 -0.38 3.66
N PHE A 60 -9.57 0.12 4.52
CA PHE A 60 -9.17 0.73 5.79
C PHE A 60 -8.50 -0.29 6.72
N VAL A 61 -9.06 -1.50 6.85
CA VAL A 61 -8.46 -2.59 7.64
C VAL A 61 -7.07 -2.95 7.10
N ASN A 62 -6.93 -3.05 5.78
CA ASN A 62 -5.63 -3.29 5.14
C ASN A 62 -4.65 -2.13 5.38
N ALA A 63 -5.11 -0.87 5.34
CA ALA A 63 -4.28 0.29 5.65
C ALA A 63 -3.75 0.26 7.08
N VAL A 64 -4.57 -0.18 8.05
CA VAL A 64 -4.15 -0.39 9.44
C VAL A 64 -3.06 -1.47 9.51
N ALA A 65 -3.25 -2.62 8.87
CA ALA A 65 -2.30 -3.72 8.85
C ALA A 65 -0.95 -3.32 8.21
N ILE A 66 -0.99 -2.72 7.03
CA ILE A 66 0.21 -2.30 6.29
C ILE A 66 0.92 -1.17 7.04
N GLY A 67 0.18 -0.16 7.49
CA GLY A 67 0.76 1.01 8.15
C GLY A 67 1.41 0.65 9.48
N PHE A 68 0.75 -0.14 10.32
CA PHE A 68 1.35 -0.63 11.55
C PHE A 68 2.55 -1.55 11.28
N GLY A 69 2.46 -2.39 10.24
CA GLY A 69 3.55 -3.23 9.76
C GLY A 69 4.79 -2.45 9.33
N ILE A 70 4.63 -1.23 8.78
CA ILE A 70 5.77 -0.34 8.47
C ILE A 70 6.50 0.05 9.76
N GLY A 71 5.77 0.30 10.85
CA GLY A 71 6.34 0.55 12.18
C GLY A 71 7.16 -0.64 12.68
N ILE A 72 6.63 -1.85 12.55
CA ILE A 72 7.32 -3.11 12.90
C ILE A 72 8.62 -3.23 12.08
N ASN A 73 8.53 -3.07 10.77
CA ASN A 73 9.66 -3.18 9.84
C ASN A 73 10.79 -2.21 10.21
N ALA A 74 10.45 -0.94 10.42
CA ALA A 74 11.43 0.11 10.72
C ALA A 74 12.13 -0.13 12.06
N GLN A 75 11.38 -0.46 13.12
CA GLN A 75 11.96 -0.66 14.45
C GLN A 75 12.87 -1.89 14.50
N ILE A 76 12.46 -3.01 13.90
CA ILE A 76 13.30 -4.21 13.81
C ILE A 76 14.60 -3.90 13.05
N ALA A 77 14.49 -3.27 11.88
CA ALA A 77 15.66 -2.96 11.06
C ALA A 77 16.66 -2.02 11.81
N LEU A 78 16.15 -0.99 12.50
CA LEU A 78 16.94 -0.08 13.31
C LEU A 78 17.69 -0.79 14.43
N TYR A 79 17.00 -1.66 15.20
CA TYR A 79 17.63 -2.40 16.30
C TYR A 79 18.65 -3.42 15.80
N LEU A 80 18.35 -4.16 14.72
CA LEU A 80 19.31 -5.09 14.11
C LEU A 80 20.55 -4.36 13.60
N GLY A 81 20.38 -3.20 12.99
CA GLY A 81 21.49 -2.36 12.55
C GLY A 81 22.36 -1.88 13.71
N ALA A 82 21.76 -1.55 14.85
CA ALA A 82 22.46 -1.18 16.08
C ALA A 82 23.11 -2.37 16.80
N GLY A 83 22.88 -3.61 16.35
CA GLY A 83 23.35 -4.83 17.02
C GLY A 83 22.53 -5.20 18.27
N ASP A 84 21.38 -4.56 18.46
CA ASP A 84 20.49 -4.77 19.61
C ASP A 84 19.42 -5.83 19.26
N HIS A 85 19.85 -7.09 19.27
CA HIS A 85 18.97 -8.23 18.95
C HIS A 85 17.86 -8.43 19.98
N GLU A 86 18.08 -8.03 21.24
CA GLU A 86 17.05 -8.15 22.28
C GLU A 86 15.86 -7.23 21.97
N ASN A 87 16.11 -5.94 21.72
CA ASN A 87 15.05 -5.01 21.37
C ASN A 87 14.47 -5.30 19.98
N ALA A 88 15.21 -5.85 19.04
CA ALA A 88 14.67 -6.34 17.77
C ALA A 88 13.66 -7.49 17.99
N ASN A 89 13.97 -8.46 18.86
CA ASN A 89 13.05 -9.54 19.24
C ASN A 89 11.80 -9.00 19.97
N ARG A 90 11.99 -8.02 20.86
CA ARG A 90 10.88 -7.33 21.54
C ARG A 90 9.98 -6.62 20.56
N ALA A 91 10.57 -5.86 19.61
CA ALA A 91 9.79 -5.16 18.58
C ALA A 91 9.01 -6.12 17.68
N ALA A 92 9.60 -7.27 17.30
CA ALA A 92 8.90 -8.31 16.55
C ALA A 92 7.75 -8.94 17.37
N THR A 93 7.99 -9.25 18.66
CA THR A 93 7.00 -9.90 19.53
C THR A 93 5.82 -8.96 19.82
N HIS A 94 6.09 -7.71 20.23
CA HIS A 94 5.06 -6.70 20.47
C HIS A 94 4.32 -6.32 19.18
N GLY A 95 5.06 -6.17 18.07
CA GLY A 95 4.49 -5.91 16.75
C GLY A 95 3.48 -6.99 16.35
N MET A 96 3.82 -8.27 16.50
CA MET A 96 2.90 -9.38 16.23
C MET A 96 1.71 -9.37 17.21
N MET A 97 1.95 -9.18 18.50
CA MET A 97 0.88 -9.13 19.51
C MET A 97 -0.15 -8.03 19.20
N PHE A 98 0.31 -6.82 18.90
CA PHE A 98 -0.60 -5.73 18.55
C PHE A 98 -1.27 -5.93 17.19
N SER A 99 -0.59 -6.52 16.20
CA SER A 99 -1.22 -6.89 14.93
C SER A 99 -2.38 -7.88 15.15
N LEU A 100 -2.19 -8.90 16.00
CA LEU A 100 -3.26 -9.83 16.37
C LEU A 100 -4.40 -9.12 17.11
N LEU A 101 -4.09 -8.19 18.03
CA LEU A 101 -5.09 -7.37 18.72
C LEU A 101 -5.90 -6.52 17.73
N HIS A 102 -5.22 -5.84 16.78
CA HIS A 102 -5.90 -5.10 15.72
C HIS A 102 -6.76 -6.02 14.85
N GLY A 103 -6.30 -7.25 14.60
CA GLY A 103 -7.07 -8.28 13.87
C GLY A 103 -8.38 -8.65 14.58
N VAL A 104 -8.32 -8.88 15.89
CA VAL A 104 -9.53 -9.16 16.70
C VAL A 104 -10.45 -7.96 16.76
N LEU A 105 -9.90 -6.75 17.00
CA LEU A 105 -10.70 -5.52 17.02
C LEU A 105 -11.33 -5.24 15.65
N GLY A 106 -10.57 -5.38 14.56
CA GLY A 106 -11.08 -5.23 13.20
C GLY A 106 -12.19 -6.22 12.89
N MET A 107 -12.00 -7.50 13.25
CA MET A 107 -13.02 -8.54 13.11
C MET A 107 -14.32 -8.14 13.81
N VAL A 108 -14.27 -7.85 15.11
CA VAL A 108 -15.48 -7.58 15.91
C VAL A 108 -16.15 -6.28 15.46
N LEU A 109 -15.38 -5.19 15.32
CA LEU A 109 -15.95 -3.88 14.98
C LEU A 109 -16.51 -3.85 13.57
N CYS A 110 -15.78 -4.39 12.58
CA CYS A 110 -16.24 -4.35 11.19
C CYS A 110 -17.47 -5.24 10.98
N ILE A 111 -17.52 -6.44 11.55
CA ILE A 111 -18.72 -7.30 11.46
C ILE A 111 -19.92 -6.60 12.11
N ALA A 112 -19.76 -5.95 13.27
CA ALA A 112 -20.84 -5.27 13.97
C ALA A 112 -21.35 -4.02 13.21
N ILE A 113 -20.46 -3.25 12.60
CA ILE A 113 -20.81 -1.98 11.95
C ILE A 113 -21.37 -2.20 10.54
N MET A 114 -20.92 -3.25 9.83
CA MET A 114 -21.18 -3.45 8.41
C MET A 114 -22.65 -3.46 8.00
N PRO A 115 -23.57 -4.12 8.73
CA PRO A 115 -24.98 -4.10 8.35
C PRO A 115 -25.58 -2.68 8.39
N GLY A 116 -25.24 -1.90 9.41
CA GLY A 116 -25.68 -0.51 9.54
C GLY A 116 -25.07 0.42 8.51
N PHE A 117 -23.80 0.18 8.16
CA PHE A 117 -23.09 0.92 7.12
C PHE A 117 -23.74 0.70 5.76
N LEU A 118 -23.95 -0.55 5.34
CA LEU A 118 -24.53 -0.88 4.04
C LEU A 118 -25.95 -0.30 3.86
N ARG A 119 -26.79 -0.38 4.89
CA ARG A 119 -28.16 0.18 4.86
C ARG A 119 -28.21 1.70 4.69
N ARG A 120 -27.11 2.42 4.89
CA ARG A 120 -27.03 3.86 4.60
C ARG A 120 -26.79 4.18 3.12
N PHE A 121 -26.23 3.21 2.38
CA PHE A 121 -25.89 3.39 0.95
C PHE A 121 -26.88 2.74 0.01
N THR A 122 -27.64 1.73 0.48
CA THR A 122 -28.63 1.06 -0.35
C THR A 122 -29.84 0.62 0.49
N THR A 123 -31.02 0.68 -0.16
CA THR A 123 -32.28 0.15 0.39
C THR A 123 -32.62 -1.23 -0.17
N ASP A 124 -31.82 -1.74 -1.14
CA ASP A 124 -32.02 -3.08 -1.71
C ASP A 124 -31.59 -4.16 -0.71
N PRO A 125 -32.53 -4.99 -0.20
CA PRO A 125 -32.23 -6.04 0.77
C PRO A 125 -31.21 -7.05 0.25
N THR A 126 -31.25 -7.35 -1.05
CA THR A 126 -30.35 -8.33 -1.69
C THR A 126 -28.90 -7.82 -1.66
N LEU A 127 -28.69 -6.55 -1.99
CA LEU A 127 -27.36 -5.92 -1.91
C LEU A 127 -26.83 -5.89 -0.47
N VAL A 128 -27.70 -5.59 0.50
CA VAL A 128 -27.31 -5.59 1.91
C VAL A 128 -26.91 -7.00 2.34
N ASP A 129 -27.72 -8.02 2.00
CA ASP A 129 -27.46 -9.41 2.39
C ASP A 129 -26.15 -9.93 1.76
N MET A 130 -25.94 -9.69 0.47
CA MET A 130 -24.69 -10.04 -0.22
C MET A 130 -23.48 -9.35 0.41
N GLY A 131 -23.58 -8.05 0.69
CA GLY A 131 -22.51 -7.27 1.31
C GLY A 131 -22.20 -7.71 2.73
N VAL A 132 -23.22 -8.02 3.54
CA VAL A 132 -23.07 -8.56 4.91
C VAL A 132 -22.43 -9.94 4.86
N THR A 133 -22.88 -10.82 3.98
CA THR A 133 -22.32 -12.18 3.83
C THR A 133 -20.85 -12.11 3.44
N TYR A 134 -20.50 -11.34 2.40
CA TYR A 134 -19.12 -11.17 1.96
C TYR A 134 -18.23 -10.59 3.06
N SER A 135 -18.65 -9.46 3.63
CA SER A 135 -17.87 -8.75 4.63
C SER A 135 -17.68 -9.54 5.91
N THR A 136 -18.72 -10.26 6.37
CA THR A 136 -18.61 -11.11 7.56
C THR A 136 -17.52 -12.16 7.38
N ILE A 137 -17.50 -12.84 6.24
CA ILE A 137 -16.49 -13.87 5.97
C ILE A 137 -15.10 -13.23 5.87
N VAL A 138 -14.93 -12.16 5.10
CA VAL A 138 -13.63 -11.49 4.96
C VAL A 138 -13.11 -10.99 6.30
N PHE A 139 -13.97 -10.40 7.15
CA PHE A 139 -13.55 -9.89 8.45
C PHE A 139 -13.30 -10.99 9.49
N LEU A 140 -13.88 -12.16 9.36
CA LEU A 140 -13.49 -13.34 10.15
C LEU A 140 -12.02 -13.72 9.91
N PHE A 141 -11.49 -13.49 8.70
CA PHE A 141 -10.09 -13.69 8.38
C PHE A 141 -9.19 -12.49 8.75
N SER A 142 -9.71 -11.41 9.34
CA SER A 142 -8.90 -10.25 9.73
C SER A 142 -7.71 -10.60 10.62
N LEU A 143 -7.89 -11.55 11.53
CA LEU A 143 -6.80 -12.04 12.39
C LEU A 143 -5.68 -12.68 11.57
N VAL A 144 -6.05 -13.50 10.60
CA VAL A 144 -5.12 -14.17 9.67
C VAL A 144 -4.42 -13.13 8.81
N ASN A 145 -5.15 -12.18 8.23
CA ASN A 145 -4.62 -11.10 7.41
C ASN A 145 -3.62 -10.22 8.19
N MET A 146 -3.94 -9.85 9.42
CA MET A 146 -3.05 -9.05 10.27
C MET A 146 -1.77 -9.81 10.64
N ALA A 147 -1.87 -11.10 10.92
CA ALA A 147 -0.72 -11.96 11.18
C ALA A 147 0.15 -12.13 9.92
N ASP A 148 -0.47 -12.36 8.77
CA ASP A 148 0.20 -12.51 7.47
C ASP A 148 1.02 -11.26 7.13
N LEU A 149 0.39 -10.07 7.19
CA LEU A 149 1.07 -8.80 6.93
C LEU A 149 2.15 -8.46 7.97
N ALA A 150 1.94 -8.83 9.25
CA ALA A 150 2.99 -8.66 10.26
C ALA A 150 4.22 -9.53 9.96
N PHE A 151 4.03 -10.81 9.58
CA PHE A 151 5.13 -11.67 9.15
C PHE A 151 5.81 -11.14 7.90
N GLU A 152 5.05 -10.68 6.90
CA GLU A 152 5.62 -10.03 5.72
C GLU A 152 6.60 -8.93 6.12
N LYS A 153 6.19 -8.02 7.02
CA LYS A 153 7.03 -6.90 7.45
C LYS A 153 8.22 -7.34 8.30
N ILE A 154 8.07 -8.38 9.12
CA ILE A 154 9.18 -8.99 9.86
C ILE A 154 10.20 -9.62 8.89
N PHE A 155 9.78 -10.40 7.90
CA PHE A 155 10.69 -10.97 6.91
C PHE A 155 11.36 -9.90 6.05
N GLN A 156 10.64 -8.84 5.68
CA GLN A 156 11.20 -7.69 4.98
C GLN A 156 12.27 -6.98 5.83
N SER A 157 12.04 -6.79 7.13
CA SER A 157 12.97 -6.10 8.03
C SER A 157 14.32 -6.82 8.21
N VAL A 158 14.30 -8.15 8.13
CA VAL A 158 15.51 -8.98 8.20
C VAL A 158 16.14 -9.26 6.82
N GLY A 159 15.66 -8.58 5.77
CA GLY A 159 16.19 -8.69 4.42
C GLY A 159 15.81 -9.94 3.64
N ARG A 160 14.77 -10.66 4.08
CA ARG A 160 14.28 -11.87 3.39
C ARG A 160 13.09 -11.56 2.46
N MET A 161 13.28 -10.62 1.53
CA MET A 161 12.23 -10.21 0.58
C MET A 161 11.70 -11.35 -0.28
N ASN A 162 12.56 -12.32 -0.64
CA ASN A 162 12.13 -13.48 -1.42
C ASN A 162 11.10 -14.34 -0.68
N VAL A 163 11.19 -14.44 0.65
CA VAL A 163 10.20 -15.17 1.45
C VAL A 163 8.87 -14.44 1.39
N ALA A 164 8.88 -13.11 1.55
CA ALA A 164 7.68 -12.29 1.42
C ALA A 164 7.03 -12.43 0.04
N MET A 165 7.84 -12.38 -1.02
CA MET A 165 7.37 -12.58 -2.39
C MET A 165 6.73 -13.97 -2.60
N VAL A 166 7.42 -15.03 -2.18
CA VAL A 166 6.93 -16.41 -2.36
C VAL A 166 5.63 -16.64 -1.60
N ALA A 167 5.56 -16.19 -0.34
CA ALA A 167 4.35 -16.33 0.47
C ALA A 167 3.15 -15.62 -0.19
N LEU A 168 3.33 -14.35 -0.59
CA LEU A 168 2.29 -13.58 -1.26
C LEU A 168 1.84 -14.24 -2.58
N ILE A 169 2.80 -14.64 -3.44
CA ILE A 169 2.47 -15.30 -4.71
C ILE A 169 1.70 -16.60 -4.46
N THR A 170 2.12 -17.41 -3.47
CA THR A 170 1.41 -18.65 -3.13
C THR A 170 -0.02 -18.38 -2.68
N GLY A 171 -0.23 -17.33 -1.85
CA GLY A 171 -1.56 -16.89 -1.45
C GLY A 171 -2.44 -16.44 -2.62
N CYS A 172 -1.89 -15.59 -3.51
CA CYS A 172 -2.60 -15.11 -4.70
C CYS A 172 -2.96 -16.26 -5.66
N VAL A 173 -2.03 -17.17 -5.94
CA VAL A 173 -2.28 -18.33 -6.81
C VAL A 173 -3.34 -19.26 -6.21
N THR A 174 -3.28 -19.48 -4.89
CA THR A 174 -4.31 -20.26 -4.18
C THR A 174 -5.69 -19.63 -4.31
N ASN A 175 -5.79 -18.32 -4.12
CA ASN A 175 -7.05 -17.59 -4.26
C ASN A 175 -7.58 -17.72 -5.70
N ILE A 176 -6.78 -17.40 -6.73
CA ILE A 176 -7.19 -17.49 -8.15
C ILE A 176 -7.65 -18.91 -8.51
N ALA A 177 -7.02 -19.96 -7.96
CA ALA A 177 -7.41 -21.33 -8.20
C ALA A 177 -8.72 -21.70 -7.48
N LEU A 178 -8.96 -21.14 -6.29
CA LEU A 178 -10.15 -21.42 -5.49
C LEU A 178 -11.37 -20.60 -5.92
N ASP A 179 -11.18 -19.42 -6.49
CA ASP A 179 -12.29 -18.56 -6.93
C ASP A 179 -13.29 -19.31 -7.81
N PRO A 180 -12.92 -19.90 -8.97
CA PRO A 180 -13.88 -20.61 -9.81
C PRO A 180 -14.49 -21.83 -9.11
N VAL A 181 -13.73 -22.49 -8.24
CA VAL A 181 -14.20 -23.68 -7.51
C VAL A 181 -15.26 -23.33 -6.47
N LEU A 182 -15.04 -22.29 -5.69
CA LEU A 182 -15.93 -21.89 -4.61
C LEU A 182 -17.07 -20.98 -5.08
N ILE A 183 -16.82 -20.15 -6.08
CA ILE A 183 -17.85 -19.23 -6.61
C ILE A 183 -18.91 -20.00 -7.40
N PHE A 184 -18.47 -20.79 -8.39
CA PHE A 184 -19.38 -21.43 -9.33
C PHE A 184 -19.71 -22.88 -8.99
N GLY A 185 -18.95 -23.47 -8.07
CA GLY A 185 -19.04 -24.88 -7.71
C GLY A 185 -18.33 -25.77 -8.72
N LEU A 186 -17.54 -26.74 -8.25
CA LEU A 186 -16.89 -27.72 -9.09
C LEU A 186 -16.88 -29.10 -8.39
N GLY A 187 -17.40 -30.11 -9.06
CA GLY A 187 -17.48 -31.48 -8.51
C GLY A 187 -18.36 -31.55 -7.26
N PRO A 188 -17.82 -31.98 -6.10
CA PRO A 188 -18.59 -32.08 -4.86
C PRO A 188 -18.79 -30.74 -4.13
N VAL A 189 -18.14 -29.66 -4.58
CA VAL A 189 -18.21 -28.36 -3.95
C VAL A 189 -19.43 -27.61 -4.49
N PRO A 190 -20.38 -27.17 -3.63
CA PRO A 190 -21.53 -26.38 -4.06
C PRO A 190 -21.11 -24.98 -4.48
N ALA A 191 -21.86 -24.34 -5.37
CA ALA A 191 -21.68 -22.95 -5.74
C ALA A 191 -22.04 -22.04 -4.55
N LEU A 192 -21.05 -21.31 -4.03
CA LEU A 192 -21.22 -20.41 -2.89
C LEU A 192 -21.38 -18.94 -3.31
N GLY A 193 -21.23 -18.62 -4.60
CA GLY A 193 -21.35 -17.25 -5.08
C GLY A 193 -20.38 -16.29 -4.38
N ILE A 194 -20.90 -15.14 -3.92
CA ILE A 194 -20.07 -14.11 -3.27
C ILE A 194 -19.42 -14.57 -1.97
N ALA A 195 -20.02 -15.52 -1.25
CA ALA A 195 -19.41 -16.15 -0.08
C ALA A 195 -18.17 -16.98 -0.48
N GLY A 196 -18.21 -17.61 -1.67
CA GLY A 196 -17.08 -18.34 -2.24
C GLY A 196 -15.88 -17.43 -2.50
N ALA A 197 -16.08 -16.26 -3.08
CA ALA A 197 -15.04 -15.25 -3.30
C ALA A 197 -14.40 -14.80 -1.97
N ALA A 198 -15.22 -14.52 -0.96
CA ALA A 198 -14.75 -14.14 0.37
C ALA A 198 -13.91 -15.26 1.03
N LEU A 199 -14.35 -16.50 0.92
CA LEU A 199 -13.64 -17.67 1.44
C LEU A 199 -12.31 -17.92 0.69
N ALA A 200 -12.31 -17.81 -0.63
CA ALA A 200 -11.08 -17.95 -1.43
C ALA A 200 -10.01 -16.93 -1.02
N THR A 201 -10.43 -15.67 -0.82
CA THR A 201 -9.55 -14.61 -0.31
C THR A 201 -8.97 -14.97 1.07
N GLY A 202 -9.81 -15.36 2.01
CA GLY A 202 -9.38 -15.75 3.36
C GLY A 202 -8.47 -16.98 3.38
N ILE A 203 -8.76 -17.99 2.58
CA ILE A 203 -7.91 -19.19 2.44
C ILE A 203 -6.57 -18.84 1.80
N GLY A 204 -6.56 -17.97 0.77
CA GLY A 204 -5.32 -17.47 0.18
C GLY A 204 -4.39 -16.80 1.20
N GLN A 205 -4.94 -15.94 2.05
CA GLN A 205 -4.22 -15.29 3.16
C GLN A 205 -3.73 -16.32 4.19
N ALA A 206 -4.54 -17.32 4.52
CA ALA A 206 -4.15 -18.40 5.44
C ALA A 206 -3.00 -19.23 4.87
N VAL A 207 -3.00 -19.56 3.58
CA VAL A 207 -1.92 -20.28 2.91
C VAL A 207 -0.63 -19.45 2.89
N SER A 208 -0.71 -18.15 2.59
CA SER A 208 0.42 -17.23 2.70
C SER A 208 1.01 -17.25 4.11
N LEU A 209 0.18 -17.13 5.14
CA LEU A 209 0.59 -17.21 6.55
C LEU A 209 1.26 -18.54 6.88
N VAL A 210 0.75 -19.67 6.37
CA VAL A 210 1.37 -21.00 6.57
C VAL A 210 2.77 -21.04 5.96
N VAL A 211 2.99 -20.45 4.81
CA VAL A 211 4.34 -20.34 4.21
C VAL A 211 5.28 -19.55 5.14
N TYR A 212 4.83 -18.41 5.67
CA TYR A 212 5.64 -17.65 6.64
C TYR A 212 5.96 -18.46 7.89
N LEU A 213 4.97 -19.13 8.48
CA LEU A 213 5.15 -19.96 9.66
C LEU A 213 6.11 -21.12 9.39
N TYR A 214 5.96 -21.79 8.25
CA TYR A 214 6.87 -22.87 7.85
C TYR A 214 8.31 -22.37 7.78
N VAL A 215 8.57 -21.28 7.06
CA VAL A 215 9.92 -20.72 6.94
C VAL A 215 10.44 -20.23 8.30
N TYR A 216 9.58 -19.61 9.12
CA TYR A 216 9.96 -19.14 10.45
C TYR A 216 10.37 -20.27 11.39
N CYS A 217 9.68 -21.41 11.34
CA CYS A 217 9.95 -22.58 12.18
C CYS A 217 11.15 -23.42 11.69
N THR A 218 11.35 -23.50 10.36
CA THR A 218 12.36 -24.39 9.76
C THR A 218 13.70 -23.73 9.47
N THR A 219 13.74 -22.39 9.45
CA THR A 219 14.99 -21.66 9.16
C THR A 219 15.38 -20.74 10.31
N GLU A 220 16.67 -20.41 10.36
CA GLU A 220 17.16 -19.38 11.28
C GLU A 220 16.77 -18.00 10.76
N VAL A 221 16.00 -17.25 11.54
CA VAL A 221 15.62 -15.86 11.30
C VAL A 221 16.32 -14.98 12.34
N ALA A 222 16.77 -13.80 11.94
CA ALA A 222 17.52 -12.89 12.82
C ALA A 222 16.72 -12.40 14.04
N VAL A 223 15.38 -12.50 13.99
CA VAL A 223 14.49 -12.19 15.11
C VAL A 223 13.64 -13.40 15.50
N ARG A 224 13.42 -13.56 16.80
CA ARG A 224 12.62 -14.67 17.36
C ARG A 224 11.62 -14.14 18.36
N PHE A 225 10.39 -14.66 18.27
CA PHE A 225 9.37 -14.41 19.28
C PHE A 225 9.75 -15.09 20.59
N SER A 226 9.59 -14.38 21.70
CA SER A 226 9.90 -14.92 23.02
C SER A 226 8.85 -14.50 24.05
N ARG A 227 8.43 -15.46 24.89
CA ARG A 227 7.53 -15.17 26.02
C ARG A 227 8.13 -14.15 27.00
N ARG A 228 9.47 -14.09 27.11
CA ARG A 228 10.16 -13.09 27.94
C ARG A 228 9.99 -11.66 27.40
N CYS A 229 9.76 -11.53 26.09
CA CYS A 229 9.54 -10.26 25.41
C CYS A 229 8.08 -9.77 25.48
N LEU A 230 7.15 -10.50 26.12
CA LEU A 230 5.74 -10.09 26.27
C LEU A 230 5.50 -9.09 27.42
N ARG A 231 6.55 -8.69 28.16
CA ARG A 231 6.41 -7.66 29.20
C ARG A 231 6.09 -6.33 28.55
N PHE A 232 5.03 -5.69 29.02
CA PHE A 232 4.58 -4.38 28.54
C PHE A 232 5.73 -3.36 28.60
N ASP A 233 5.96 -2.66 27.49
CA ASP A 233 7.00 -1.65 27.33
C ASP A 233 6.41 -0.46 26.57
N ALA A 234 5.84 0.49 27.29
CA ALA A 234 5.19 1.67 26.72
C ALA A 234 6.13 2.50 25.82
N ALA A 235 7.45 2.48 26.10
CA ALA A 235 8.42 3.22 25.30
C ALA A 235 8.64 2.58 23.93
N LEU A 236 8.73 1.24 23.88
CA LEU A 236 8.84 0.48 22.64
C LEU A 236 7.53 0.54 21.84
N ASP A 237 6.41 0.32 22.51
CA ASP A 237 5.08 0.34 21.91
C ASP A 237 4.78 1.72 21.32
N GLY A 238 5.12 2.78 22.06
CA GLY A 238 5.03 4.16 21.58
C GLY A 238 5.84 4.40 20.30
N LYS A 239 7.03 3.78 20.16
CA LYS A 239 7.83 3.90 18.93
C LYS A 239 7.19 3.17 17.74
N LEU A 240 6.58 1.99 17.95
CA LEU A 240 5.85 1.27 16.91
C LEU A 240 4.68 2.11 16.38
N TYR A 241 3.88 2.67 17.29
CA TYR A 241 2.74 3.51 16.90
C TYR A 241 3.14 4.88 16.36
N ALA A 242 4.26 5.46 16.80
CA ALA A 242 4.77 6.73 16.28
C ALA A 242 5.17 6.66 14.79
N ILE A 243 5.40 5.46 14.27
CA ILE A 243 5.62 5.22 12.85
C ILE A 243 4.35 4.67 12.21
N GLY A 244 3.71 3.70 12.86
CA GLY A 244 2.55 2.99 12.32
C GLY A 244 1.35 3.89 12.08
N VAL A 245 0.98 4.76 13.03
CA VAL A 245 -0.16 5.68 12.88
C VAL A 245 0.04 6.68 11.73
N PRO A 246 1.18 7.39 11.64
CA PRO A 246 1.48 8.20 10.46
C PRO A 246 1.42 7.43 9.14
N ALA A 247 1.91 6.19 9.10
CA ALA A 247 1.87 5.37 7.90
C ALA A 247 0.44 4.95 7.52
N ILE A 248 -0.43 4.64 8.49
CA ILE A 248 -1.87 4.40 8.26
C ILE A 248 -2.51 5.63 7.62
N LEU A 249 -2.27 6.81 8.19
CA LEU A 249 -2.81 8.07 7.66
C LEU A 249 -2.28 8.35 6.25
N ASN A 250 -1.00 8.12 5.98
CA ASN A 250 -0.42 8.26 4.64
C ASN A 250 -1.15 7.39 3.60
N LEU A 251 -1.58 6.19 3.96
CA LEU A 251 -2.34 5.29 3.09
C LEU A 251 -3.81 5.71 2.91
N ALA A 252 -4.37 6.43 3.86
CA ALA A 252 -5.77 6.89 3.81
C ALA A 252 -5.95 8.23 3.09
N LEU A 253 -4.95 9.13 3.15
CA LEU A 253 -5.02 10.48 2.57
C LEU A 253 -5.38 10.54 1.07
N PRO A 254 -4.88 9.65 0.19
CA PRO A 254 -5.28 9.65 -1.22
C PRO A 254 -6.77 9.47 -1.44
N SER A 255 -7.45 8.67 -0.62
CA SER A 255 -8.89 8.45 -0.74
C SER A 255 -9.69 9.74 -0.44
N LEU A 256 -9.25 10.52 0.54
CA LEU A 256 -9.84 11.82 0.85
C LEU A 256 -9.66 12.80 -0.31
N LEU A 257 -8.47 12.84 -0.92
CA LEU A 257 -8.20 13.65 -2.10
C LEU A 257 -9.09 13.28 -3.27
N VAL A 258 -9.22 11.98 -3.59
CA VAL A 258 -10.07 11.51 -4.69
C VAL A 258 -11.52 11.96 -4.50
N THR A 259 -12.04 11.83 -3.29
CA THR A 259 -13.39 12.28 -2.94
C THR A 259 -13.57 13.78 -3.18
N PHE A 260 -12.62 14.59 -2.73
CA PHE A 260 -12.65 16.03 -2.92
C PHE A 260 -12.59 16.43 -4.41
N LEU A 261 -11.67 15.83 -5.17
CA LEU A 261 -11.53 16.14 -6.60
C LEU A 261 -12.74 15.67 -7.43
N ASN A 262 -13.32 14.52 -7.08
CA ASN A 262 -14.58 14.08 -7.69
C ASN A 262 -15.70 15.10 -7.46
N GLY A 263 -15.80 15.67 -6.25
CA GLY A 263 -16.77 16.72 -5.96
C GLY A 263 -16.58 17.98 -6.81
N LEU A 264 -15.32 18.40 -7.05
CA LEU A 264 -15.04 19.53 -7.94
C LEU A 264 -15.37 19.25 -9.41
N LEU A 265 -15.08 18.06 -9.89
CA LEU A 265 -15.24 17.68 -11.30
C LEU A 265 -16.67 17.31 -11.66
N ALA A 266 -17.44 16.76 -10.72
CA ALA A 266 -18.83 16.35 -10.94
C ALA A 266 -19.76 17.52 -11.34
N VAL A 267 -19.41 18.74 -10.96
CA VAL A 267 -20.16 19.96 -11.33
C VAL A 267 -20.12 20.24 -12.84
N TYR A 268 -19.06 19.77 -13.52
CA TYR A 268 -18.89 20.01 -14.97
C TYR A 268 -19.52 18.90 -15.83
N SER A 269 -19.06 17.67 -15.67
CA SER A 269 -19.69 16.50 -16.31
C SER A 269 -19.18 15.19 -15.70
N GLN A 270 -19.94 14.10 -15.92
CA GLN A 270 -19.54 12.75 -15.53
C GLN A 270 -18.24 12.29 -16.24
N SER A 271 -18.00 12.78 -17.45
CA SER A 271 -16.78 12.46 -18.21
C SER A 271 -15.50 12.86 -17.46
N TYR A 272 -15.47 14.01 -16.77
CA TYR A 272 -14.31 14.44 -15.97
C TYR A 272 -14.09 13.55 -14.76
N VAL A 273 -15.15 13.11 -14.07
CA VAL A 273 -15.08 12.16 -12.95
C VAL A 273 -14.53 10.81 -13.43
N THR A 274 -15.01 10.35 -14.60
CA THR A 274 -14.54 9.11 -15.24
C THR A 274 -13.06 9.22 -15.59
N VAL A 275 -12.62 10.34 -16.16
CA VAL A 275 -11.21 10.59 -16.47
C VAL A 275 -10.33 10.54 -15.23
N LEU A 276 -10.75 11.16 -14.12
CA LEU A 276 -10.01 11.08 -12.85
C LEU A 276 -9.90 9.64 -12.35
N GLY A 277 -10.97 8.86 -12.43
CA GLY A 277 -10.97 7.45 -12.06
C GLY A 277 -10.01 6.61 -12.90
N ILE A 278 -10.00 6.81 -14.23
CA ILE A 278 -9.08 6.14 -15.15
C ILE A 278 -7.63 6.56 -14.84
N TYR A 279 -7.40 7.85 -14.61
CA TYR A 279 -6.07 8.36 -14.23
C TYR A 279 -5.52 7.64 -12.99
N TYR A 280 -6.30 7.50 -11.92
CA TYR A 280 -5.83 6.81 -10.72
C TYR A 280 -5.53 5.32 -10.95
N LYS A 281 -6.28 4.64 -11.81
CA LYS A 281 -5.97 3.27 -12.22
C LYS A 281 -4.64 3.20 -12.97
N LEU A 282 -4.43 4.07 -13.96
CA LEU A 282 -3.17 4.17 -14.71
C LEU A 282 -2.00 4.54 -13.78
N GLN A 283 -2.20 5.51 -12.89
CA GLN A 283 -1.19 5.92 -11.91
C GLN A 283 -0.73 4.75 -11.05
N THR A 284 -1.66 3.89 -10.59
CA THR A 284 -1.31 2.72 -9.78
C THR A 284 -0.29 1.84 -10.51
N PHE A 285 -0.49 1.55 -11.79
CA PHE A 285 0.45 0.75 -12.58
C PHE A 285 1.76 1.46 -12.85
N LEU A 286 1.73 2.74 -13.18
CA LEU A 286 2.93 3.53 -13.47
C LEU A 286 3.82 3.71 -12.23
N TYR A 287 3.22 3.88 -11.06
CA TYR A 287 3.95 4.08 -9.79
C TYR A 287 4.36 2.77 -9.11
N LEU A 288 3.77 1.64 -9.50
CA LEU A 288 4.01 0.34 -8.87
C LEU A 288 5.50 -0.03 -8.79
N PRO A 289 6.31 0.05 -9.88
CA PRO A 289 7.73 -0.29 -9.79
C PRO A 289 8.51 0.66 -8.87
N ALA A 290 8.23 1.96 -8.93
CA ALA A 290 8.87 2.94 -8.06
C ALA A 290 8.53 2.71 -6.58
N ASN A 291 7.27 2.43 -6.27
CA ASN A 291 6.83 2.09 -4.91
C ASN A 291 7.49 0.79 -4.40
N GLY A 292 7.64 -0.21 -5.26
CA GLY A 292 8.35 -1.45 -4.93
C GLY A 292 9.82 -1.22 -4.57
N ILE A 293 10.50 -0.32 -5.29
CA ILE A 293 11.89 0.05 -4.99
C ILE A 293 11.97 0.81 -3.65
N VAL A 294 11.06 1.74 -3.40
CA VAL A 294 10.99 2.48 -2.12
C VAL A 294 10.73 1.53 -0.95
N GLN A 295 9.83 0.56 -1.11
CA GLN A 295 9.59 -0.46 -0.08
C GLN A 295 10.83 -1.33 0.19
N GLY A 296 11.58 -1.71 -0.85
CA GLY A 296 12.83 -2.45 -0.71
C GLY A 296 13.94 -1.63 -0.03
N MET A 297 13.94 -0.31 -0.21
CA MET A 297 14.88 0.60 0.44
C MET A 297 14.64 0.73 1.96
N ARG A 298 13.38 0.73 2.43
CA ARG A 298 13.02 1.01 3.84
C ARG A 298 13.86 0.23 4.86
N PRO A 299 13.89 -1.11 4.85
CA PRO A 299 14.67 -1.87 5.84
C PRO A 299 16.18 -1.63 5.69
N LEU A 300 16.67 -1.39 4.47
CA LEU A 300 18.09 -1.09 4.25
C LEU A 300 18.51 0.25 4.88
N VAL A 301 17.66 1.27 4.71
CA VAL A 301 17.88 2.59 5.31
C VAL A 301 17.81 2.48 6.84
N GLY A 302 16.79 1.80 7.39
CA GLY A 302 16.67 1.58 8.83
C GLY A 302 17.87 0.86 9.42
N TYR A 303 18.27 -0.27 8.83
CA TYR A 303 19.43 -1.04 9.27
C TYR A 303 20.73 -0.23 9.25
N ASN A 304 21.03 0.44 8.11
CA ASN A 304 22.28 1.21 8.00
C ASN A 304 22.28 2.45 8.91
N TYR A 305 21.11 3.05 9.15
CA TYR A 305 21.00 4.14 10.13
C TYR A 305 21.24 3.66 11.56
N GLY A 306 20.66 2.53 11.95
CA GLY A 306 20.95 1.87 13.23
C GLY A 306 22.41 1.50 13.40
N ALA A 307 23.07 1.05 12.33
CA ALA A 307 24.49 0.76 12.27
C ALA A 307 25.39 2.02 12.22
N ARG A 308 24.85 3.23 12.22
CA ARG A 308 25.55 4.52 12.08
C ARG A 308 26.29 4.69 10.73
N GLU A 309 25.91 3.95 9.71
CA GLU A 309 26.48 4.00 8.37
C GLU A 309 25.78 5.10 7.51
N HIS A 310 25.87 6.36 7.95
CA HIS A 310 25.15 7.49 7.33
C HIS A 310 25.51 7.69 5.85
N GLY A 311 26.74 7.40 5.44
CA GLY A 311 27.15 7.47 4.04
C GLY A 311 26.40 6.46 3.17
N ARG A 312 26.10 5.27 3.71
CA ARG A 312 25.30 4.25 3.00
C ARG A 312 23.83 4.62 2.95
N VAL A 313 23.29 5.22 4.02
CA VAL A 313 21.91 5.75 4.04
C VAL A 313 21.72 6.76 2.91
N SER A 314 22.62 7.75 2.79
CA SER A 314 22.55 8.76 1.72
C SER A 314 22.69 8.13 0.33
N ARG A 315 23.57 7.13 0.17
CA ARG A 315 23.74 6.42 -1.11
C ARG A 315 22.53 5.59 -1.49
N LEU A 316 21.89 4.91 -0.53
CA LEU A 316 20.63 4.19 -0.72
C LEU A 316 19.51 5.14 -1.17
N TYR A 317 19.36 6.27 -0.48
CA TYR A 317 18.39 7.30 -0.84
C TYR A 317 18.60 7.82 -2.25
N ASN A 318 19.82 8.24 -2.60
CA ASN A 318 20.12 8.81 -3.92
C ASN A 318 19.91 7.78 -5.06
N LEU A 319 20.29 6.52 -4.85
CA LEU A 319 20.06 5.45 -5.82
C LEU A 319 18.57 5.17 -6.01
N THR A 320 17.81 5.09 -4.91
CA THR A 320 16.36 4.90 -4.97
C THR A 320 15.68 6.06 -5.68
N LEU A 321 16.09 7.31 -5.37
CA LEU A 321 15.58 8.51 -6.02
C LEU A 321 15.86 8.48 -7.52
N GLY A 322 17.10 8.14 -7.91
CA GLY A 322 17.48 8.05 -9.32
C GLY A 322 16.70 6.99 -10.08
N LEU A 323 16.55 5.79 -9.52
CA LEU A 323 15.75 4.71 -10.12
C LEU A 323 14.27 5.08 -10.22
N SER A 324 13.70 5.64 -9.15
CA SER A 324 12.29 6.08 -9.14
C SER A 324 12.06 7.21 -10.16
N ALA A 325 12.96 8.19 -10.24
CA ALA A 325 12.87 9.25 -11.22
C ALA A 325 13.00 8.72 -12.67
N GLY A 326 13.86 7.74 -12.91
CA GLY A 326 13.98 7.06 -14.21
C GLY A 326 12.69 6.35 -14.62
N ILE A 327 12.06 5.63 -13.69
CA ILE A 327 10.75 4.98 -13.93
C ILE A 327 9.67 6.03 -14.20
N MET A 328 9.63 7.10 -13.41
CA MET A 328 8.67 8.19 -13.61
C MET A 328 8.92 8.93 -14.95
N ALA A 329 10.15 9.04 -15.41
CA ALA A 329 10.46 9.59 -16.72
C ALA A 329 9.89 8.72 -17.86
N ILE A 330 9.97 7.39 -17.73
CA ILE A 330 9.32 6.46 -18.68
C ILE A 330 7.79 6.65 -18.62
N GLY A 331 7.19 6.73 -17.43
CA GLY A 331 5.77 7.01 -17.26
C GLY A 331 5.34 8.34 -17.88
N THR A 332 6.15 9.38 -17.72
CA THR A 332 5.93 10.69 -18.34
C THR A 332 5.97 10.58 -19.87
N LEU A 333 6.97 9.90 -20.42
CA LEU A 333 7.11 9.71 -21.87
C LEU A 333 5.90 8.96 -22.45
N LEU A 334 5.43 7.90 -21.78
CA LEU A 334 4.24 7.16 -22.18
C LEU A 334 2.99 8.06 -22.19
N CYS A 335 2.77 8.83 -21.13
CA CYS A 335 1.63 9.75 -21.05
C CYS A 335 1.70 10.89 -22.09
N LEU A 336 2.89 11.36 -22.47
CA LEU A 336 3.04 12.39 -23.50
C LEU A 336 2.80 11.84 -24.91
N THR A 337 3.26 10.61 -25.19
CA THR A 337 3.26 10.03 -26.55
C THR A 337 1.98 9.26 -26.87
N ILE A 338 1.50 8.43 -25.95
CA ILE A 338 0.38 7.50 -26.17
C ILE A 338 -0.81 7.71 -25.22
N ALA A 339 -1.03 8.95 -24.76
CA ALA A 339 -2.15 9.26 -23.83
C ALA A 339 -3.53 8.80 -24.35
N GLY A 340 -3.81 9.01 -25.64
CA GLY A 340 -5.07 8.59 -26.26
C GLY A 340 -5.28 7.07 -26.19
N PRO A 341 -4.37 6.26 -26.73
CA PRO A 341 -4.40 4.81 -26.59
C PRO A 341 -4.51 4.32 -25.14
N LEU A 342 -3.79 4.93 -24.18
CA LEU A 342 -3.89 4.58 -22.76
C LEU A 342 -5.30 4.80 -22.21
N MET A 343 -5.95 5.91 -22.55
CA MET A 343 -7.34 6.16 -22.18
C MET A 343 -8.30 5.18 -22.85
N GLY A 344 -8.04 4.85 -24.13
CA GLY A 344 -8.82 3.90 -24.92
C GLY A 344 -8.85 2.47 -24.37
N LEU A 345 -7.90 2.09 -23.49
CA LEU A 345 -7.95 0.81 -22.78
C LEU A 345 -9.12 0.71 -21.79
N PHE A 346 -9.65 1.84 -21.33
CA PHE A 346 -10.65 1.90 -20.27
C PHE A 346 -12.01 2.41 -20.73
N THR A 347 -12.09 3.10 -21.86
CA THR A 347 -13.33 3.68 -22.40
C THR A 347 -13.31 3.78 -23.91
N SER A 348 -14.46 3.60 -24.54
CA SER A 348 -14.68 3.84 -25.97
C SER A 348 -15.28 5.22 -26.27
N ASN A 349 -15.64 5.98 -25.24
CA ASN A 349 -16.25 7.31 -25.41
C ASN A 349 -15.18 8.31 -25.89
N SER A 350 -15.34 8.86 -27.09
CA SER A 350 -14.40 9.78 -27.74
C SER A 350 -14.19 11.08 -26.95
N GLU A 351 -15.23 11.61 -26.33
CA GLU A 351 -15.16 12.82 -25.49
C GLU A 351 -14.28 12.54 -24.23
N THR A 352 -14.57 11.44 -23.53
CA THR A 352 -13.80 11.02 -22.35
C THR A 352 -12.32 10.77 -22.70
N ILE A 353 -12.04 10.17 -23.87
CA ILE A 353 -10.68 9.97 -24.36
C ILE A 353 -9.99 11.31 -24.60
N ALA A 354 -10.64 12.28 -25.25
CA ALA A 354 -10.05 13.58 -25.53
C ALA A 354 -9.74 14.38 -24.26
N ILE A 355 -10.67 14.40 -23.29
CA ILE A 355 -10.47 15.01 -21.98
C ILE A 355 -9.31 14.31 -21.24
N GLY A 356 -9.30 12.97 -21.22
CA GLY A 356 -8.30 12.16 -20.55
C GLY A 356 -6.90 12.30 -21.17
N GLN A 357 -6.82 12.43 -22.49
CA GLN A 357 -5.56 12.69 -23.17
C GLN A 357 -4.95 14.04 -22.75
N THR A 358 -5.77 15.07 -22.64
CA THR A 358 -5.34 16.38 -22.13
C THR A 358 -4.93 16.28 -20.65
N ALA A 359 -5.72 15.61 -19.83
CA ALA A 359 -5.44 15.40 -18.41
C ALA A 359 -4.09 14.70 -18.20
N LEU A 360 -3.87 13.56 -18.86
CA LEU A 360 -2.63 12.78 -18.73
C LEU A 360 -1.40 13.57 -19.11
N ARG A 361 -1.45 14.32 -20.22
CA ARG A 361 -0.33 15.17 -20.69
C ARG A 361 0.02 16.28 -19.71
N ILE A 362 -0.94 16.83 -19.00
CA ILE A 362 -0.72 17.88 -18.01
C ILE A 362 -0.21 17.27 -16.69
N ILE A 363 -0.88 16.24 -16.19
CA ILE A 363 -0.57 15.65 -14.88
C ILE A 363 0.82 15.01 -14.89
N CYS A 364 1.22 14.34 -15.98
CA CYS A 364 2.50 13.64 -16.07
C CYS A 364 3.73 14.53 -15.94
N LEU A 365 3.59 15.84 -16.11
CA LEU A 365 4.67 16.82 -15.89
C LEU A 365 5.18 16.77 -14.42
N GLY A 366 4.33 16.36 -13.49
CA GLY A 366 4.69 16.19 -12.09
C GLY A 366 5.34 14.85 -11.75
N PHE A 367 5.30 13.84 -12.61
CA PHE A 367 5.69 12.47 -12.25
C PHE A 367 7.15 12.35 -11.82
N ILE A 368 8.08 12.91 -12.60
CA ILE A 368 9.52 12.83 -12.27
C ILE A 368 9.80 13.48 -10.92
N VAL A 369 9.19 14.64 -10.68
CA VAL A 369 9.38 15.41 -9.45
C VAL A 369 8.75 14.70 -8.25
N SER A 370 7.64 13.97 -8.44
CA SER A 370 6.98 13.19 -7.38
C SER A 370 7.87 12.09 -6.79
N ALA A 371 8.90 11.63 -7.53
CA ALA A 371 9.88 10.68 -7.04
C ALA A 371 10.60 11.19 -5.77
N VAL A 372 10.81 12.51 -5.65
CA VAL A 372 11.44 13.12 -4.47
C VAL A 372 10.55 12.93 -3.23
N SER A 373 9.28 13.26 -3.34
CA SER A 373 8.33 13.15 -2.22
C SER A 373 8.14 11.70 -1.80
N THR A 374 7.98 10.78 -2.77
CA THR A 374 7.77 9.35 -2.50
C THR A 374 8.99 8.70 -1.86
N THR A 375 10.19 8.99 -2.40
CA THR A 375 11.45 8.44 -1.86
C THR A 375 11.76 9.00 -0.47
N SER A 376 11.57 10.31 -0.27
CA SER A 376 11.80 10.96 1.03
C SER A 376 10.85 10.43 2.10
N SER A 377 9.57 10.29 1.78
CA SER A 377 8.57 9.75 2.71
C SER A 377 8.92 8.31 3.11
N GLY A 378 9.24 7.45 2.14
CA GLY A 378 9.65 6.07 2.40
C GLY A 378 10.95 5.95 3.17
N ALA A 379 11.94 6.82 2.91
CA ALA A 379 13.19 6.86 3.66
C ALA A 379 12.95 7.29 5.12
N LEU A 380 12.11 8.30 5.36
CA LEU A 380 11.75 8.76 6.71
C LEU A 380 11.03 7.66 7.50
N GLU A 381 10.13 6.91 6.87
CA GLU A 381 9.49 5.76 7.49
C GLU A 381 10.53 4.69 7.87
N GLY A 382 11.47 4.37 6.98
CA GLY A 382 12.57 3.44 7.25
C GLY A 382 13.51 3.92 8.37
N LEU A 383 13.71 5.23 8.50
CA LEU A 383 14.47 5.86 9.59
C LEU A 383 13.72 5.89 10.94
N GLY A 384 12.50 5.36 11.00
CA GLY A 384 11.68 5.44 12.19
C GLY A 384 11.06 6.83 12.44
N LYS A 385 11.10 7.71 11.45
CA LYS A 385 10.61 9.09 11.52
C LYS A 385 9.25 9.22 10.83
N GLY A 386 8.21 8.59 11.38
CA GLY A 386 6.87 8.55 10.78
C GLY A 386 6.19 9.91 10.71
N VAL A 387 6.29 10.73 11.75
CA VAL A 387 5.66 12.07 11.79
C VAL A 387 6.19 12.99 10.66
N PRO A 388 7.50 13.13 10.42
CA PRO A 388 8.00 13.88 9.26
C PRO A 388 7.49 13.33 7.91
N SER A 389 7.34 12.02 7.75
CA SER A 389 6.71 11.42 6.56
C SER A 389 5.25 11.86 6.40
N LEU A 390 4.48 11.85 7.49
CA LEU A 390 3.08 12.31 7.48
C LEU A 390 2.97 13.80 7.12
N VAL A 391 3.89 14.65 7.61
CA VAL A 391 3.90 16.07 7.25
C VAL A 391 4.04 16.26 5.74
N ILE A 392 4.93 15.51 5.08
CA ILE A 392 5.06 15.55 3.62
C ILE A 392 3.73 15.18 2.95
N SER A 393 3.09 14.10 3.42
CA SER A 393 1.81 13.63 2.85
C SER A 393 0.66 14.62 3.09
N LEU A 394 0.57 15.22 4.28
CA LEU A 394 -0.43 16.26 4.57
C LEU A 394 -0.24 17.49 3.69
N CYS A 395 1.01 17.93 3.51
CA CYS A 395 1.31 19.02 2.58
C CYS A 395 0.86 18.68 1.16
N ARG A 396 1.19 17.48 0.68
CA ARG A 396 0.87 17.02 -0.67
C ARG A 396 -0.62 16.85 -0.89
N TYR A 397 -1.32 16.11 -0.02
CA TYR A 397 -2.71 15.67 -0.26
C TYR A 397 -3.78 16.64 0.27
N ILE A 398 -3.45 17.53 1.22
CA ILE A 398 -4.42 18.45 1.82
C ILE A 398 -4.00 19.89 1.59
N ILE A 399 -2.80 20.30 2.07
CA ILE A 399 -2.42 21.70 2.14
C ILE A 399 -2.20 22.33 0.77
N PHE A 400 -1.66 21.55 -0.19
CA PHE A 400 -1.38 22.10 -1.53
C PHE A 400 -2.45 21.71 -2.55
N ILE A 401 -2.65 20.40 -2.82
CA ILE A 401 -3.45 20.02 -3.97
C ILE A 401 -4.92 20.45 -3.85
N MET A 402 -5.55 20.34 -2.68
CA MET A 402 -6.96 20.70 -2.53
C MET A 402 -7.20 22.20 -2.76
N PRO A 403 -6.48 23.14 -2.09
CA PRO A 403 -6.67 24.55 -2.34
C PRO A 403 -6.25 24.99 -3.75
N ILE A 404 -5.14 24.46 -4.27
CA ILE A 404 -4.68 24.79 -5.63
C ILE A 404 -5.71 24.30 -6.67
N ALA A 405 -6.21 23.07 -6.53
CA ALA A 405 -7.25 22.53 -7.42
C ALA A 405 -8.53 23.36 -7.35
N TRP A 406 -8.95 23.75 -6.15
CA TRP A 406 -10.15 24.57 -5.97
C TRP A 406 -10.00 25.95 -6.64
N VAL A 407 -8.89 26.65 -6.41
CA VAL A 407 -8.62 27.97 -7.00
C VAL A 407 -8.46 27.91 -8.51
N LEU A 408 -7.67 26.93 -9.02
CA LEU A 408 -7.45 26.78 -10.46
C LEU A 408 -8.71 26.30 -11.17
N CYS A 409 -9.52 25.45 -10.55
CA CYS A 409 -10.80 25.03 -11.08
C CYS A 409 -11.76 26.21 -11.25
N GLY A 410 -11.78 27.13 -10.29
CA GLY A 410 -12.59 28.37 -10.37
C GLY A 410 -12.13 29.34 -11.47
N ARG A 411 -10.84 29.33 -11.84
CA ARG A 411 -10.27 30.22 -12.86
C ARG A 411 -10.20 29.64 -14.26
N MET A 412 -9.89 28.36 -14.37
CA MET A 412 -9.58 27.66 -15.63
C MET A 412 -10.59 26.54 -15.94
N GLY A 413 -11.63 26.38 -15.11
CA GLY A 413 -12.54 25.25 -15.21
C GLY A 413 -11.86 23.92 -14.83
N PRO A 414 -12.39 22.78 -15.30
CA PRO A 414 -11.90 21.46 -14.89
C PRO A 414 -10.44 21.20 -15.27
N THR A 415 -9.92 21.86 -16.31
CA THR A 415 -8.49 21.76 -16.69
C THR A 415 -7.56 22.28 -15.58
N GLY A 416 -8.02 23.24 -14.77
CA GLY A 416 -7.29 23.74 -13.62
C GLY A 416 -7.00 22.66 -12.59
N VAL A 417 -7.87 21.66 -12.45
CA VAL A 417 -7.63 20.51 -11.56
C VAL A 417 -6.43 19.70 -12.00
N TRP A 418 -6.24 19.51 -13.32
CA TRP A 418 -5.08 18.78 -13.87
C TRP A 418 -3.76 19.52 -13.61
N HIS A 419 -3.77 20.83 -13.72
CA HIS A 419 -2.60 21.65 -13.40
C HIS A 419 -2.24 21.63 -11.91
N ALA A 420 -3.20 21.46 -11.02
CA ALA A 420 -2.94 21.36 -9.58
C ALA A 420 -1.99 20.20 -9.24
N PHE A 421 -2.02 19.09 -9.99
CA PHE A 421 -1.18 17.93 -9.73
C PHE A 421 0.33 18.27 -9.83
N TRP A 422 0.79 18.75 -10.99
CA TRP A 422 2.23 19.00 -11.17
C TRP A 422 2.73 20.16 -10.31
N ILE A 423 1.92 21.20 -10.08
CA ILE A 423 2.27 22.31 -9.18
C ILE A 423 2.46 21.79 -7.76
N THR A 424 1.54 20.95 -7.30
CA THR A 424 1.63 20.32 -5.97
C THR A 424 2.87 19.46 -5.86
N GLU A 425 3.19 18.64 -6.87
CA GLU A 425 4.38 17.79 -6.84
C GLU A 425 5.67 18.61 -6.74
N ALA A 426 5.75 19.74 -7.45
CA ALA A 426 6.90 20.65 -7.37
C ALA A 426 7.06 21.24 -5.96
N LEU A 427 5.97 21.74 -5.36
CA LEU A 427 5.99 22.30 -4.00
C LEU A 427 6.31 21.22 -2.95
N SER A 428 5.67 20.06 -3.08
CA SER A 428 5.87 18.94 -2.17
C SER A 428 7.29 18.37 -2.23
N ALA A 429 7.92 18.36 -3.39
CA ALA A 429 9.30 17.91 -3.55
C ALA A 429 10.28 18.80 -2.78
N VAL A 430 10.09 20.12 -2.80
CA VAL A 430 10.93 21.07 -2.03
C VAL A 430 10.80 20.78 -0.55
N ILE A 431 9.56 20.63 -0.04
CA ILE A 431 9.33 20.35 1.37
C ILE A 431 9.88 18.96 1.74
N ALA A 432 9.63 17.95 0.91
CA ALA A 432 10.09 16.59 1.16
C ALA A 432 11.62 16.52 1.25
N TYR A 433 12.31 17.20 0.34
CA TYR A 433 13.75 17.30 0.36
C TYR A 433 14.26 18.00 1.63
N ALA A 434 13.69 19.14 1.98
CA ALA A 434 14.06 19.90 3.18
C ALA A 434 13.81 19.10 4.48
N VAL A 435 12.65 18.45 4.59
CA VAL A 435 12.28 17.64 5.76
C VAL A 435 13.21 16.42 5.88
N TYR A 436 13.51 15.73 4.77
CA TYR A 436 14.42 14.60 4.77
C TYR A 436 15.84 15.01 5.20
N HIS A 437 16.40 16.05 4.59
CA HIS A 437 17.74 16.53 4.93
C HIS A 437 17.85 16.99 6.38
N LYS A 438 16.87 17.74 6.86
CA LYS A 438 16.83 18.13 8.29
C LYS A 438 16.76 16.90 9.20
N ALA A 439 15.93 15.91 8.84
CA ALA A 439 15.76 14.71 9.65
C ALA A 439 17.02 13.83 9.71
N VAL A 440 17.77 13.73 8.61
CA VAL A 440 19.00 12.90 8.55
C VAL A 440 20.17 13.58 9.24
N HIS A 441 20.29 14.92 9.19
CA HIS A 441 21.41 15.67 9.74
C HIS A 441 21.19 16.19 11.18
N GLN A 442 19.98 16.09 11.72
CA GLN A 442 19.76 16.31 13.15
C GLN A 442 20.38 15.14 13.96
N LYS A 443 21.52 15.45 14.65
CA LYS A 443 22.21 14.57 15.58
C LYS A 443 21.37 14.25 16.82
#